data_628ade090ca503d4be493da899f57f3d
#
_entry.id   628ade090ca503d4be493da899f57f3d
#
_cell.length_a   1.000
_cell.length_b   1.000
_cell.length_c   1.000
_cell.angle_alpha   90.00
_cell.angle_beta   90.00
_cell.angle_gamma   90.00
#
_symmetry.space_group_name_H-M   'P 1'
#
loop_
_entity.id
_entity.type
_entity.pdbx_description
1 polymer ?
#
loop_
_entity_poly.entity_id
_entity_poly.type
_entity_poly.pdbx_seq_one_letter_code
_entity_poly.pdbx_strand_id
1 'polypeptide(L)'
;MKALRWYGRKDVRYEDAPEPFPEAGQIKARIEYAGICGTDLREYASGPCMISPTKAPITLGHEFSGRVVQLGKGVKDFKIGDRVTGLGYWACGECYFCKRMQYNICLNQGFSGLTENGCMAEYMVAPHYAFYNLPGSVSYEYAALVEPLAVGLHAVRKSEMRPGDTVAIVGDGTIGLSVLLMALAAGAASVYIVSKHPGRAGIARKMGADAAIDPGKEDPVKQVQLLTGGLGADVTFECVGNPDTAQMAVDIARRDGIAVMIGVFDRAGPFHFADVVFGEKRIVGSSIYVREAEPVIALLADRRIDPGLLITSRVPLQEAVELGFEKLLKDKENNLKVLLKIPKKEDC
;
A
#
# COMPACT_ATOMS: atom_id res chain seq x y z
N MET A 1 9.90 21.79 -13.09
CA MET A 1 9.79 20.34 -13.28
C MET A 1 8.37 19.96 -13.66
N LYS A 2 8.16 18.85 -14.38
CA LYS A 2 6.84 18.31 -14.65
C LYS A 2 6.30 17.55 -13.42
N ALA A 3 4.99 17.72 -13.13
CA ALA A 3 4.34 17.10 -12.00
C ALA A 3 2.85 16.88 -12.26
N LEU A 4 2.27 15.88 -11.58
CA LEU A 4 0.81 15.72 -11.47
C LEU A 4 0.32 16.43 -10.22
N ARG A 5 -0.46 17.46 -10.39
CA ARG A 5 -0.96 18.30 -9.31
C ARG A 5 -2.47 18.18 -9.16
N TRP A 6 -2.90 17.90 -7.94
CA TRP A 6 -4.31 17.85 -7.56
C TRP A 6 -4.81 19.23 -7.12
N TYR A 7 -5.89 19.68 -7.72
CA TYR A 7 -6.57 20.95 -7.44
C TYR A 7 -7.93 20.75 -6.73
N GLY A 8 -8.45 19.52 -6.80
CA GLY A 8 -9.76 19.17 -6.26
C GLY A 8 -10.32 17.91 -6.91
N ARG A 9 -11.56 17.62 -6.59
CA ARG A 9 -12.28 16.47 -7.15
C ARG A 9 -12.28 16.51 -8.68
N LYS A 10 -11.80 15.42 -9.31
CA LYS A 10 -11.69 15.27 -10.77
C LYS A 10 -10.81 16.32 -11.46
N ASP A 11 -9.99 17.02 -10.70
CA ASP A 11 -9.07 18.04 -11.23
C ASP A 11 -7.64 17.72 -10.81
N VAL A 12 -7.00 16.86 -11.61
CA VAL A 12 -5.56 16.53 -11.55
C VAL A 12 -4.95 16.93 -12.88
N ARG A 13 -3.86 17.73 -12.84
CA ARG A 13 -3.25 18.32 -14.02
C ARG A 13 -1.77 17.92 -14.12
N TYR A 14 -1.34 17.59 -15.33
CA TYR A 14 0.07 17.46 -15.68
C TYR A 14 0.57 18.83 -16.12
N GLU A 15 1.44 19.43 -15.32
CA GLU A 15 1.86 20.82 -15.52
C GLU A 15 3.30 21.07 -15.05
N ASP A 16 3.79 22.28 -15.30
CA ASP A 16 5.05 22.74 -14.73
C ASP A 16 4.85 23.17 -13.27
N ALA A 17 5.66 22.62 -12.39
CA ALA A 17 5.71 22.96 -10.97
C ALA A 17 7.11 23.44 -10.58
N PRO A 18 7.26 24.24 -9.52
CA PRO A 18 8.57 24.60 -8.98
C PRO A 18 9.39 23.35 -8.66
N GLU A 19 10.66 23.35 -9.06
CA GLU A 19 11.56 22.26 -8.71
C GLU A 19 11.97 22.40 -7.24
N PRO A 20 11.83 21.34 -6.40
CA PRO A 20 12.14 21.44 -4.98
C PRO A 20 13.65 21.38 -4.72
N PHE A 21 14.09 22.04 -3.65
CA PHE A 21 15.47 21.98 -3.17
C PHE A 21 15.51 21.34 -1.77
N PRO A 22 16.48 20.44 -1.49
CA PRO A 22 16.58 19.81 -0.19
C PRO A 22 17.17 20.76 0.85
N GLU A 23 16.49 20.87 1.97
CA GLU A 23 16.97 21.54 3.18
C GLU A 23 17.97 20.64 3.94
N ALA A 24 18.48 21.14 5.08
CA ALA A 24 19.33 20.31 5.95
C ALA A 24 18.60 19.04 6.40
N GLY A 25 19.27 17.89 6.27
CA GLY A 25 18.71 16.60 6.61
C GLY A 25 17.76 15.99 5.56
N GLN A 26 17.59 16.64 4.40
CA GLN A 26 16.73 16.15 3.33
C GLN A 26 17.52 15.62 2.14
N ILE A 27 16.86 14.79 1.33
CA ILE A 27 17.35 14.26 0.06
C ILE A 27 16.40 14.69 -1.05
N LYS A 28 16.96 15.08 -2.18
CA LYS A 28 16.25 15.21 -3.45
C LYS A 28 16.51 13.98 -4.29
N ALA A 29 15.44 13.30 -4.64
CA ALA A 29 15.46 12.15 -5.55
C ALA A 29 14.83 12.53 -6.90
N ARG A 30 15.45 12.10 -7.99
CA ARG A 30 14.82 12.01 -9.31
C ARG A 30 14.02 10.72 -9.34
N ILE A 31 12.75 10.81 -9.66
CA ILE A 31 11.85 9.67 -9.67
C ILE A 31 11.96 8.92 -11.01
N GLU A 32 11.97 7.60 -10.94
CA GLU A 32 11.95 6.72 -12.12
C GLU A 32 10.53 6.15 -12.32
N TYR A 33 9.90 5.68 -11.22
CA TYR A 33 8.51 5.20 -11.21
C TYR A 33 7.77 5.70 -9.98
N ALA A 34 6.49 6.00 -10.15
CA ALA A 34 5.55 6.27 -9.07
C ALA A 34 4.31 5.38 -9.21
N GLY A 35 3.82 4.79 -8.10
CA GLY A 35 2.60 4.00 -8.08
C GLY A 35 1.37 4.86 -7.83
N ILE A 36 0.24 4.51 -8.46
CA ILE A 36 -1.06 5.09 -8.10
C ILE A 36 -1.66 4.24 -6.98
N CYS A 37 -1.91 4.87 -5.82
CA CYS A 37 -2.55 4.28 -4.65
C CYS A 37 -4.07 4.46 -4.68
N GLY A 38 -4.79 3.61 -3.93
CA GLY A 38 -6.22 3.78 -3.66
C GLY A 38 -6.56 5.12 -2.99
N THR A 39 -5.62 5.66 -2.20
CA THR A 39 -5.73 6.99 -1.57
C THR A 39 -5.73 8.11 -2.61
N ASP A 40 -4.82 8.06 -3.60
CA ASP A 40 -4.79 9.03 -4.71
C ASP A 40 -6.08 8.97 -5.52
N LEU A 41 -6.60 7.74 -5.77
CA LEU A 41 -7.87 7.55 -6.48
C LEU A 41 -9.06 8.12 -5.71
N ARG A 42 -9.05 7.99 -4.37
CA ARG A 42 -10.09 8.55 -3.51
C ARG A 42 -10.08 10.08 -3.56
N GLU A 43 -8.92 10.71 -3.44
CA GLU A 43 -8.77 12.16 -3.57
C GLU A 43 -9.23 12.65 -4.94
N TYR A 44 -8.87 11.94 -6.01
CA TYR A 44 -9.31 12.27 -7.36
C TYR A 44 -10.83 12.11 -7.53
N ALA A 45 -11.41 11.00 -7.07
CA ALA A 45 -12.81 10.68 -7.32
C ALA A 45 -13.79 11.43 -6.42
N SER A 46 -13.43 11.69 -5.17
CA SER A 46 -14.34 12.14 -4.11
C SER A 46 -13.78 13.27 -3.24
N GLY A 47 -12.50 13.61 -3.39
CA GLY A 47 -11.82 14.58 -2.54
C GLY A 47 -12.47 15.97 -2.50
N PRO A 48 -12.12 16.77 -1.49
CA PRO A 48 -11.08 16.50 -0.49
C PRO A 48 -11.50 15.46 0.57
N CYS A 49 -10.67 14.46 0.80
CA CYS A 49 -10.87 13.42 1.81
C CYS A 49 -9.82 13.51 2.92
N MET A 50 -8.54 13.45 2.53
CA MET A 50 -7.38 13.54 3.42
C MET A 50 -6.53 14.78 3.10
N ILE A 51 -6.56 15.27 1.86
CA ILE A 51 -5.89 16.52 1.48
C ILE A 51 -6.70 17.70 2.00
N SER A 52 -6.11 18.57 2.81
CA SER A 52 -6.76 19.84 3.18
C SER A 52 -6.91 20.73 1.95
N PRO A 53 -8.07 21.37 1.72
CA PRO A 53 -8.26 22.31 0.61
C PRO A 53 -7.22 23.44 0.60
N THR A 54 -6.68 23.82 1.76
CA THR A 54 -5.65 24.86 1.88
C THR A 54 -4.28 24.42 1.37
N LYS A 55 -4.07 23.12 1.12
CA LYS A 55 -2.83 22.57 0.56
C LYS A 55 -2.88 22.46 -0.98
N ALA A 56 -4.04 22.65 -1.59
CA ALA A 56 -4.15 22.63 -3.06
C ALA A 56 -3.54 23.91 -3.67
N PRO A 57 -2.82 23.81 -4.81
CA PRO A 57 -2.51 22.58 -5.53
C PRO A 57 -1.34 21.81 -4.92
N ILE A 58 -1.46 20.48 -4.81
CA ILE A 58 -0.44 19.59 -4.26
C ILE A 58 -0.05 18.50 -5.26
N THR A 59 1.24 18.16 -5.34
CA THR A 59 1.71 17.01 -6.14
C THR A 59 1.34 15.71 -5.44
N LEU A 60 0.67 14.80 -6.14
CA LEU A 60 0.23 13.50 -5.60
C LEU A 60 1.37 12.47 -5.48
N GLY A 61 1.06 11.33 -4.83
CA GLY A 61 1.85 10.12 -4.84
C GLY A 61 2.76 9.94 -3.64
N HIS A 62 2.89 8.67 -3.22
CA HIS A 62 3.70 8.25 -2.07
C HIS A 62 4.37 6.87 -2.26
N GLU A 63 4.13 6.21 -3.39
CA GLU A 63 4.77 4.96 -3.77
C GLU A 63 5.79 5.26 -4.87
N PHE A 64 7.08 5.07 -4.63
CA PHE A 64 8.08 5.53 -5.61
C PHE A 64 9.37 4.72 -5.62
N SER A 65 10.12 4.91 -6.70
CA SER A 65 11.52 4.56 -6.82
C SER A 65 12.28 5.62 -7.62
N GLY A 66 13.57 5.78 -7.34
CA GLY A 66 14.34 6.81 -7.99
C GLY A 66 15.83 6.76 -7.70
N ARG A 67 16.51 7.89 -7.96
CA ARG A 67 17.93 8.12 -7.68
C ARG A 67 18.14 9.41 -6.91
N VAL A 68 19.06 9.39 -5.97
CA VAL A 68 19.53 10.59 -5.28
C VAL A 68 20.26 11.49 -6.28
N VAL A 69 19.81 12.76 -6.38
CA VAL A 69 20.45 13.77 -7.26
C VAL A 69 21.01 14.96 -6.48
N GLN A 70 20.55 15.20 -5.26
CA GLN A 70 21.07 16.25 -4.40
C GLN A 70 20.88 15.88 -2.93
N LEU A 71 21.83 16.27 -2.09
CA LEU A 71 21.83 16.06 -0.65
C LEU A 71 21.78 17.40 0.07
N GLY A 72 20.90 17.52 1.04
CA GLY A 72 20.90 18.62 2.01
C GLY A 72 22.05 18.51 3.00
N LYS A 73 22.35 19.62 3.65
CA LYS A 73 23.44 19.68 4.66
C LYS A 73 23.20 18.63 5.76
N GLY A 74 24.26 17.89 6.11
CA GLY A 74 24.24 16.93 7.22
C GLY A 74 23.84 15.50 6.85
N VAL A 75 23.36 15.25 5.63
CA VAL A 75 23.10 13.86 5.16
C VAL A 75 24.44 13.16 4.90
N LYS A 76 24.64 11.98 5.51
CA LYS A 76 25.88 11.20 5.43
C LYS A 76 25.67 9.77 4.91
N ASP A 77 24.45 9.27 4.99
CA ASP A 77 24.12 7.85 4.75
C ASP A 77 23.81 7.58 3.27
N PHE A 78 23.83 8.63 2.44
CA PHE A 78 23.56 8.56 1.01
C PHE A 78 24.58 9.34 0.21
N LYS A 79 24.74 8.98 -1.06
CA LYS A 79 25.52 9.69 -2.06
C LYS A 79 24.71 9.94 -3.34
N ILE A 80 25.12 10.94 -4.10
CA ILE A 80 24.52 11.21 -5.42
C ILE A 80 24.69 9.97 -6.31
N GLY A 81 23.60 9.59 -7.00
CA GLY A 81 23.53 8.40 -7.83
C GLY A 81 22.98 7.16 -7.13
N ASP A 82 22.86 7.14 -5.80
CA ASP A 82 22.27 6.02 -5.09
C ASP A 82 20.85 5.76 -5.57
N ARG A 83 20.54 4.48 -5.78
CA ARG A 83 19.21 4.01 -6.12
C ARG A 83 18.38 3.93 -4.85
N VAL A 84 17.17 4.48 -4.87
CA VAL A 84 16.34 4.59 -3.66
C VAL A 84 14.87 4.28 -3.93
N THR A 85 14.22 3.82 -2.87
CA THR A 85 12.77 3.89 -2.64
C THR A 85 12.56 4.57 -1.29
N GLY A 86 11.33 4.65 -0.79
CA GLY A 86 11.15 5.27 0.51
C GLY A 86 9.78 5.08 1.11
N LEU A 87 9.64 5.71 2.27
CA LEU A 87 8.39 5.80 3.01
C LEU A 87 7.47 6.82 2.33
N GLY A 88 6.18 6.50 2.29
CA GLY A 88 5.14 7.47 1.90
C GLY A 88 4.88 8.55 2.96
N TYR A 89 5.50 8.45 4.14
CA TYR A 89 5.27 9.35 5.25
C TYR A 89 6.54 9.59 6.09
N TRP A 90 6.51 10.60 6.93
CA TRP A 90 7.55 10.88 7.93
C TRP A 90 6.95 11.38 9.24
N ALA A 91 7.62 11.08 10.33
CA ALA A 91 7.18 11.35 11.69
C ALA A 91 7.88 12.57 12.30
N CYS A 92 7.25 13.26 13.25
CA CYS A 92 7.83 14.43 13.90
C CYS A 92 9.01 14.11 14.84
N GLY A 93 9.19 12.86 15.26
CA GLY A 93 10.26 12.43 16.16
C GLY A 93 10.04 12.71 17.65
N GLU A 94 9.13 13.61 18.05
CA GLU A 94 9.02 14.13 19.41
C GLU A 94 7.71 13.81 20.15
N CYS A 95 6.64 13.47 19.45
CA CYS A 95 5.36 13.18 20.08
C CYS A 95 5.40 11.88 20.90
N TYR A 96 4.34 11.63 21.69
CA TYR A 96 4.21 10.44 22.54
C TYR A 96 4.47 9.13 21.79
N PHE A 97 3.93 9.00 20.59
CA PHE A 97 4.06 7.80 19.75
C PHE A 97 5.47 7.66 19.14
N CYS A 98 6.04 8.77 18.66
CA CYS A 98 7.40 8.76 18.11
C CYS A 98 8.44 8.34 19.14
N LYS A 99 8.32 8.81 20.39
CA LYS A 99 9.20 8.39 21.51
C LYS A 99 9.10 6.90 21.84
N ARG A 100 8.07 6.20 21.33
CA ARG A 100 7.88 4.75 21.43
C ARG A 100 8.11 4.02 20.11
N MET A 101 8.71 4.71 19.15
CA MET A 101 8.99 4.17 17.81
C MET A 101 7.72 3.72 17.05
N GLN A 102 6.56 4.26 17.41
CA GLN A 102 5.28 4.04 16.72
C GLN A 102 5.04 5.19 15.72
N TYR A 103 5.93 5.27 14.72
CA TYR A 103 6.00 6.39 13.78
C TYR A 103 4.78 6.49 12.86
N ASN A 104 4.18 5.36 12.55
CA ASN A 104 2.99 5.24 11.70
C ASN A 104 1.71 5.86 12.29
N ILE A 105 1.70 6.14 13.57
CA ILE A 105 0.61 6.81 14.28
C ILE A 105 1.08 8.13 14.93
N CYS A 106 2.04 8.79 14.29
CA CYS A 106 2.54 10.09 14.72
C CYS A 106 1.42 11.14 14.67
N LEU A 107 1.33 11.97 15.71
CA LEU A 107 0.31 13.03 15.80
C LEU A 107 0.53 14.17 14.80
N ASN A 108 1.79 14.39 14.38
CA ASN A 108 2.19 15.43 13.43
C ASN A 108 2.89 14.76 12.23
N GLN A 109 2.18 13.87 11.57
CA GLN A 109 2.71 13.11 10.45
C GLN A 109 2.74 13.95 9.18
N GLY A 110 3.90 14.01 8.51
CA GLY A 110 3.98 14.43 7.12
C GLY A 110 3.70 13.25 6.20
N PHE A 111 2.91 13.47 5.15
CA PHE A 111 2.54 12.42 4.20
C PHE A 111 2.70 12.92 2.76
N SER A 112 3.54 12.22 2.01
CA SER A 112 3.82 12.48 0.60
C SER A 112 2.54 12.39 -0.24
N GLY A 113 2.24 13.43 -0.98
CA GLY A 113 1.03 13.48 -1.82
C GLY A 113 -0.28 13.82 -1.09
N LEU A 114 -0.24 14.04 0.24
CA LEU A 114 -1.45 14.38 1.03
C LEU A 114 -1.26 15.66 1.86
N THR A 115 -0.20 15.73 2.65
CA THR A 115 0.12 16.93 3.45
C THR A 115 1.31 17.70 2.87
N GLU A 116 2.16 17.02 2.15
CA GLU A 116 3.35 17.53 1.48
C GLU A 116 3.39 17.07 0.01
N ASN A 117 4.13 17.79 -0.85
CA ASN A 117 4.26 17.41 -2.25
C ASN A 117 4.83 15.98 -2.38
N GLY A 118 4.20 15.20 -3.25
CA GLY A 118 4.49 13.79 -3.44
C GLY A 118 5.43 13.48 -4.61
N CYS A 119 5.44 12.20 -4.97
CA CYS A 119 6.39 11.60 -5.91
C CYS A 119 5.91 11.52 -7.36
N MET A 120 4.67 11.91 -7.68
CA MET A 120 4.20 11.94 -9.08
C MET A 120 4.71 13.17 -9.81
N ALA A 121 6.06 13.31 -9.85
CA ALA A 121 6.81 14.40 -10.45
C ALA A 121 8.21 13.93 -10.85
N GLU A 122 8.95 14.76 -11.61
CA GLU A 122 10.35 14.46 -11.96
C GLU A 122 11.26 14.35 -10.72
N TYR A 123 10.98 15.16 -9.70
CA TYR A 123 11.74 15.19 -8.45
C TYR A 123 10.84 15.28 -7.23
N MET A 124 11.28 14.66 -6.14
CA MET A 124 10.72 14.85 -4.81
C MET A 124 11.82 15.17 -3.80
N VAL A 125 11.44 15.79 -2.71
CA VAL A 125 12.29 16.03 -1.54
C VAL A 125 11.59 15.50 -0.29
N ALA A 126 12.33 14.77 0.54
CA ALA A 126 11.85 14.28 1.84
C ALA A 126 13.03 14.16 2.83
N PRO A 127 12.79 13.99 4.13
CA PRO A 127 13.82 13.70 5.11
C PRO A 127 14.64 12.46 4.73
N HIS A 128 15.96 12.48 4.95
CA HIS A 128 16.84 11.39 4.53
C HIS A 128 16.43 10.02 5.11
N TYR A 129 15.89 9.98 6.32
CA TYR A 129 15.44 8.75 6.99
C TYR A 129 14.18 8.15 6.34
N ALA A 130 13.50 8.88 5.46
CA ALA A 130 12.39 8.35 4.67
C ALA A 130 12.84 7.58 3.43
N PHE A 131 14.15 7.56 3.12
CA PHE A 131 14.69 6.85 1.97
C PHE A 131 15.41 5.56 2.39
N TYR A 132 15.37 4.57 1.51
CA TYR A 132 16.09 3.31 1.63
C TYR A 132 16.92 3.05 0.39
N ASN A 133 18.17 2.61 0.58
CA ASN A 133 19.03 2.20 -0.53
C ASN A 133 18.49 0.91 -1.17
N LEU A 134 18.52 0.86 -2.50
CA LEU A 134 18.09 -0.29 -3.27
C LEU A 134 19.29 -1.11 -3.76
N PRO A 135 19.32 -2.43 -3.49
CA PRO A 135 20.25 -3.35 -4.12
C PRO A 135 20.12 -3.34 -5.65
N GLY A 136 21.22 -3.61 -6.35
CA GLY A 136 21.25 -3.68 -7.81
C GLY A 136 20.30 -4.72 -8.41
N SER A 137 19.98 -5.77 -7.66
CA SER A 137 19.06 -6.85 -8.05
C SER A 137 17.58 -6.46 -8.07
N VAL A 138 17.18 -5.39 -7.37
CA VAL A 138 15.78 -4.92 -7.32
C VAL A 138 15.56 -3.90 -8.44
N SER A 139 14.58 -4.15 -9.30
CA SER A 139 14.20 -3.19 -10.36
C SER A 139 13.53 -1.96 -9.76
N TYR A 140 13.52 -0.83 -10.48
CA TYR A 140 12.78 0.36 -10.05
C TYR A 140 11.26 0.12 -10.01
N GLU A 141 10.73 -0.70 -10.89
CA GLU A 141 9.31 -1.06 -10.88
C GLU A 141 8.93 -1.79 -9.59
N TYR A 142 9.72 -2.79 -9.18
CA TYR A 142 9.49 -3.53 -7.94
C TYR A 142 9.75 -2.64 -6.71
N ALA A 143 10.71 -1.75 -6.80
CA ALA A 143 11.01 -0.81 -5.74
C ALA A 143 9.87 0.18 -5.46
N ALA A 144 9.11 0.59 -6.49
CA ALA A 144 7.91 1.40 -6.33
C ALA A 144 6.76 0.66 -5.61
N LEU A 145 6.83 -0.69 -5.51
CA LEU A 145 5.88 -1.51 -4.77
C LEU A 145 6.28 -1.75 -3.30
N VAL A 146 7.46 -1.31 -2.89
CA VAL A 146 7.92 -1.51 -1.49
C VAL A 146 6.94 -0.91 -0.49
N GLU A 147 6.34 0.23 -0.81
CA GLU A 147 5.34 0.89 0.04
C GLU A 147 4.13 -0.02 0.31
N PRO A 148 3.32 -0.45 -0.69
CA PRO A 148 2.15 -1.29 -0.43
C PRO A 148 2.51 -2.69 0.08
N LEU A 149 3.68 -3.23 -0.26
CA LEU A 149 4.17 -4.49 0.30
C LEU A 149 4.53 -4.33 1.79
N ALA A 150 5.08 -3.19 2.19
CA ALA A 150 5.36 -2.89 3.60
C ALA A 150 4.06 -2.78 4.43
N VAL A 151 3.00 -2.21 3.85
CA VAL A 151 1.65 -2.24 4.47
C VAL A 151 1.19 -3.68 4.70
N GLY A 152 1.33 -4.56 3.70
CA GLY A 152 1.00 -5.97 3.82
C GLY A 152 1.82 -6.69 4.90
N LEU A 153 3.13 -6.46 4.95
CA LEU A 153 4.01 -7.06 5.97
C LEU A 153 3.69 -6.55 7.38
N HIS A 154 3.36 -5.26 7.51
CA HIS A 154 2.97 -4.69 8.80
C HIS A 154 1.69 -5.34 9.32
N ALA A 155 0.69 -5.53 8.47
CA ALA A 155 -0.55 -6.21 8.83
C ALA A 155 -0.28 -7.66 9.29
N VAL A 156 0.56 -8.40 8.56
CA VAL A 156 0.97 -9.77 8.94
C VAL A 156 1.67 -9.76 10.31
N ARG A 157 2.56 -8.83 10.58
CA ARG A 157 3.21 -8.69 11.91
C ARG A 157 2.21 -8.32 13.02
N LYS A 158 1.22 -7.48 12.72
CA LYS A 158 0.17 -7.10 13.66
C LYS A 158 -0.79 -8.24 13.98
N SER A 159 -0.91 -9.21 13.10
CA SER A 159 -1.78 -10.36 13.28
C SER A 159 -1.24 -11.43 14.25
N GLU A 160 0.03 -11.33 14.64
CA GLU A 160 0.72 -12.36 15.42
C GLU A 160 0.71 -13.75 14.74
N MET A 161 0.48 -13.79 13.42
CA MET A 161 0.47 -15.01 12.62
C MET A 161 1.75 -15.84 12.83
N ARG A 162 1.58 -17.13 12.94
CA ARG A 162 2.67 -18.10 13.10
C ARG A 162 2.82 -18.97 11.84
N PRO A 163 4.01 -19.49 11.56
CA PRO A 163 4.17 -20.51 10.53
C PRO A 163 3.22 -21.69 10.79
N GLY A 164 2.50 -22.10 9.76
CA GLY A 164 1.49 -23.15 9.86
C GLY A 164 0.05 -22.66 10.03
N ASP A 165 -0.17 -21.38 10.30
CA ASP A 165 -1.52 -20.81 10.42
C ASP A 165 -2.25 -20.77 9.06
N THR A 166 -3.56 -20.87 9.09
CA THR A 166 -4.46 -20.65 7.97
C THR A 166 -4.89 -19.20 7.92
N VAL A 167 -4.78 -18.59 6.75
CA VAL A 167 -5.08 -17.19 6.51
C VAL A 167 -6.26 -17.03 5.56
N ALA A 168 -7.18 -16.10 5.86
CA ALA A 168 -8.18 -15.67 4.90
C ALA A 168 -8.10 -14.13 4.69
N ILE A 169 -8.15 -13.70 3.43
CA ILE A 169 -8.02 -12.30 3.03
C ILE A 169 -9.33 -11.85 2.39
N VAL A 170 -9.96 -10.83 2.93
CA VAL A 170 -11.17 -10.24 2.37
C VAL A 170 -10.78 -9.01 1.54
N GLY A 171 -10.80 -9.17 0.22
CA GLY A 171 -10.46 -8.14 -0.76
C GLY A 171 -9.26 -8.49 -1.65
N ASP A 172 -9.46 -8.29 -2.94
CA ASP A 172 -8.56 -8.66 -4.06
C ASP A 172 -7.80 -7.47 -4.66
N GLY A 173 -7.70 -6.37 -3.91
CA GLY A 173 -6.95 -5.18 -4.31
C GLY A 173 -5.44 -5.32 -4.08
N THR A 174 -4.68 -4.27 -4.40
CA THR A 174 -3.23 -4.23 -4.20
C THR A 174 -2.83 -4.61 -2.77
N ILE A 175 -3.55 -4.11 -1.75
CA ILE A 175 -3.24 -4.41 -0.35
C ILE A 175 -3.54 -5.87 -0.01
N GLY A 176 -4.71 -6.42 -0.43
CA GLY A 176 -5.02 -7.84 -0.19
C GLY A 176 -3.99 -8.78 -0.82
N LEU A 177 -3.56 -8.49 -2.06
CA LEU A 177 -2.52 -9.28 -2.72
C LEU A 177 -1.11 -9.04 -2.13
N SER A 178 -0.84 -7.86 -1.57
CA SER A 178 0.38 -7.63 -0.79
C SER A 178 0.39 -8.46 0.50
N VAL A 179 -0.76 -8.53 1.21
CA VAL A 179 -0.93 -9.39 2.38
C VAL A 179 -0.74 -10.86 2.01
N LEU A 180 -1.30 -11.33 0.88
CA LEU A 180 -1.10 -12.68 0.36
C LEU A 180 0.39 -13.03 0.24
N LEU A 181 1.17 -12.19 -0.47
CA LEU A 181 2.62 -12.42 -0.62
C LEU A 181 3.34 -12.44 0.72
N MET A 182 2.99 -11.53 1.62
CA MET A 182 3.65 -11.43 2.94
C MET A 182 3.25 -12.58 3.87
N ALA A 183 1.99 -13.04 3.85
CA ALA A 183 1.54 -14.19 4.63
C ALA A 183 2.25 -15.48 4.17
N LEU A 184 2.35 -15.71 2.86
CA LEU A 184 3.10 -16.84 2.31
C LEU A 184 4.59 -16.76 2.69
N ALA A 185 5.22 -15.58 2.57
CA ALA A 185 6.61 -15.38 2.96
C ALA A 185 6.85 -15.57 4.46
N ALA A 186 5.83 -15.34 5.30
CA ALA A 186 5.86 -15.54 6.74
C ALA A 186 5.53 -16.99 7.16
N GLY A 187 5.16 -17.86 6.21
CA GLY A 187 4.96 -19.30 6.47
C GLY A 187 3.51 -19.71 6.74
N ALA A 188 2.52 -18.98 6.25
CA ALA A 188 1.13 -19.43 6.25
C ALA A 188 1.03 -20.82 5.59
N ALA A 189 0.28 -21.75 6.21
CA ALA A 189 0.07 -23.09 5.66
C ALA A 189 -0.93 -23.09 4.51
N SER A 190 -1.94 -22.23 4.60
CA SER A 190 -2.94 -22.02 3.54
C SER A 190 -3.39 -20.57 3.53
N VAL A 191 -3.60 -20.03 2.33
CA VAL A 191 -4.11 -18.68 2.14
C VAL A 191 -5.33 -18.70 1.22
N TYR A 192 -6.46 -18.26 1.73
CA TYR A 192 -7.71 -18.10 0.99
C TYR A 192 -7.99 -16.63 0.76
N ILE A 193 -8.52 -16.27 -0.41
CA ILE A 193 -8.88 -14.88 -0.71
C ILE A 193 -10.33 -14.77 -1.14
N VAL A 194 -11.06 -13.83 -0.56
CA VAL A 194 -12.40 -13.45 -1.01
C VAL A 194 -12.25 -12.40 -2.09
N SER A 195 -12.63 -12.76 -3.32
CA SER A 195 -12.42 -11.98 -4.54
C SER A 195 -13.67 -11.98 -5.41
N LYS A 196 -14.25 -10.80 -5.64
CA LYS A 196 -15.43 -10.65 -6.52
C LYS A 196 -15.08 -10.41 -7.99
N HIS A 197 -13.79 -10.29 -8.32
CA HIS A 197 -13.32 -10.02 -9.67
C HIS A 197 -12.60 -11.25 -10.23
N PRO A 198 -13.19 -11.98 -11.22
CA PRO A 198 -12.61 -13.22 -11.74
C PRO A 198 -11.16 -13.10 -12.22
N GLY A 199 -10.82 -11.99 -12.89
CA GLY A 199 -9.45 -11.71 -13.35
C GLY A 199 -8.47 -11.62 -12.17
N ARG A 200 -8.82 -10.88 -11.11
CA ARG A 200 -8.00 -10.75 -9.89
C ARG A 200 -7.93 -12.04 -9.09
N ALA A 201 -9.01 -12.82 -9.04
CA ALA A 201 -9.01 -14.18 -8.47
C ALA A 201 -7.98 -15.08 -9.16
N GLY A 202 -7.87 -14.98 -10.50
CA GLY A 202 -6.86 -15.69 -11.28
C GLY A 202 -5.43 -15.22 -10.95
N ILE A 203 -5.22 -13.93 -10.72
CA ILE A 203 -3.94 -13.38 -10.26
C ILE A 203 -3.61 -13.91 -8.87
N ALA A 204 -4.53 -13.85 -7.91
CA ALA A 204 -4.33 -14.34 -6.55
C ALA A 204 -3.88 -15.82 -6.52
N ARG A 205 -4.52 -16.68 -7.32
CA ARG A 205 -4.11 -18.10 -7.43
C ARG A 205 -2.71 -18.25 -8.00
N LYS A 206 -2.35 -17.48 -9.03
CA LYS A 206 -0.98 -17.47 -9.60
C LYS A 206 0.06 -16.96 -8.61
N MET A 207 -0.33 -16.11 -7.67
CA MET A 207 0.51 -15.59 -6.59
C MET A 207 0.60 -16.54 -5.39
N GLY A 208 -0.12 -17.67 -5.41
CA GLY A 208 -0.04 -18.71 -4.38
C GLY A 208 -1.24 -18.81 -3.44
N ALA A 209 -2.37 -18.16 -3.73
CA ALA A 209 -3.60 -18.42 -2.95
C ALA A 209 -4.14 -19.82 -3.26
N ASP A 210 -4.42 -20.62 -2.23
CA ASP A 210 -4.95 -21.97 -2.34
C ASP A 210 -6.39 -21.97 -2.88
N ALA A 211 -7.18 -20.96 -2.50
CA ALA A 211 -8.51 -20.73 -3.06
C ALA A 211 -8.81 -19.24 -3.21
N ALA A 212 -9.61 -18.92 -4.23
CA ALA A 212 -10.22 -17.61 -4.40
C ALA A 212 -11.73 -17.79 -4.46
N ILE A 213 -12.42 -17.22 -3.48
CA ILE A 213 -13.85 -17.41 -3.18
C ILE A 213 -14.60 -16.21 -3.72
N ASP A 214 -15.57 -16.44 -4.59
CA ASP A 214 -16.42 -15.38 -5.17
C ASP A 214 -17.67 -15.17 -4.28
N PRO A 215 -17.77 -14.05 -3.54
CA PRO A 215 -18.89 -13.81 -2.65
C PRO A 215 -20.23 -13.60 -3.38
N GLY A 216 -20.22 -13.46 -4.69
CA GLY A 216 -21.42 -13.40 -5.52
C GLY A 216 -21.99 -14.77 -5.89
N LYS A 217 -21.20 -15.84 -5.70
CA LYS A 217 -21.59 -17.22 -6.04
C LYS A 217 -21.72 -18.13 -4.85
N GLU A 218 -20.97 -17.89 -3.78
CA GLU A 218 -20.88 -18.74 -2.62
C GLU A 218 -20.68 -17.92 -1.34
N ASP A 219 -21.06 -18.48 -0.22
CA ASP A 219 -20.90 -17.87 1.10
C ASP A 219 -19.44 -18.03 1.56
N PRO A 220 -18.65 -16.94 1.66
CA PRO A 220 -17.23 -17.02 2.00
C PRO A 220 -16.98 -17.64 3.37
N VAL A 221 -17.87 -17.41 4.35
CA VAL A 221 -17.72 -17.97 5.70
C VAL A 221 -17.82 -19.48 5.64
N LYS A 222 -18.86 -20.00 5.00
CA LYS A 222 -19.06 -21.45 4.83
C LYS A 222 -17.94 -22.09 4.03
N GLN A 223 -17.47 -21.42 2.98
CA GLN A 223 -16.39 -21.97 2.14
C GLN A 223 -15.08 -22.09 2.93
N VAL A 224 -14.68 -21.04 3.68
CA VAL A 224 -13.48 -21.13 4.51
C VAL A 224 -13.66 -22.19 5.60
N GLN A 225 -14.83 -22.30 6.22
CA GLN A 225 -15.12 -23.38 7.18
C GLN A 225 -14.95 -24.76 6.55
N LEU A 226 -15.48 -25.00 5.35
CA LEU A 226 -15.30 -26.27 4.63
C LEU A 226 -13.82 -26.58 4.38
N LEU A 227 -13.04 -25.59 3.96
CA LEU A 227 -11.61 -25.73 3.67
C LEU A 227 -10.76 -25.93 4.93
N THR A 228 -11.30 -25.59 6.11
CA THR A 228 -10.61 -25.66 7.41
C THR A 228 -11.21 -26.69 8.36
N GLY A 229 -11.95 -27.68 7.86
CA GLY A 229 -12.56 -28.73 8.68
C GLY A 229 -13.62 -28.21 9.66
N GLY A 230 -14.32 -27.14 9.33
CA GLY A 230 -15.39 -26.53 10.12
C GLY A 230 -14.93 -25.42 11.08
N LEU A 231 -13.63 -25.13 11.18
CA LEU A 231 -13.10 -24.22 12.20
C LEU A 231 -13.14 -22.74 11.79
N GLY A 232 -12.81 -22.40 10.54
CA GLY A 232 -12.48 -21.05 10.07
C GLY A 232 -10.98 -20.79 10.05
N ALA A 233 -10.56 -19.59 9.66
CA ALA A 233 -9.15 -19.21 9.55
C ALA A 233 -8.55 -18.76 10.90
N ASP A 234 -7.28 -19.07 11.14
CA ASP A 234 -6.52 -18.58 12.30
C ASP A 234 -6.44 -17.05 12.30
N VAL A 235 -6.15 -16.49 11.14
CA VAL A 235 -6.02 -15.06 10.93
C VAL A 235 -6.82 -14.63 9.71
N THR A 236 -7.55 -13.53 9.85
CA THR A 236 -8.22 -12.88 8.73
C THR A 236 -7.74 -11.46 8.52
N PHE A 237 -7.73 -11.00 7.27
CA PHE A 237 -7.36 -9.64 6.91
C PHE A 237 -8.49 -8.97 6.12
N GLU A 238 -8.96 -7.85 6.62
CA GLU A 238 -9.92 -6.99 5.93
C GLU A 238 -9.17 -5.90 5.15
N CYS A 239 -9.26 -5.92 3.81
CA CYS A 239 -8.50 -5.06 2.90
C CYS A 239 -9.38 -4.20 1.98
N VAL A 240 -10.67 -4.05 2.29
CA VAL A 240 -11.65 -3.30 1.48
C VAL A 240 -12.03 -1.96 2.09
N GLY A 241 -12.26 -1.93 3.42
CA GLY A 241 -12.72 -0.75 4.15
C GLY A 241 -14.24 -0.56 4.13
N ASN A 242 -14.99 -1.66 4.27
CA ASN A 242 -16.45 -1.64 4.28
C ASN A 242 -16.96 -2.38 5.55
N PRO A 243 -18.02 -1.88 6.23
CA PRO A 243 -18.59 -2.55 7.40
C PRO A 243 -18.97 -4.01 7.17
N ASP A 244 -19.54 -4.33 6.00
CA ASP A 244 -19.95 -5.70 5.67
C ASP A 244 -18.74 -6.63 5.52
N THR A 245 -17.64 -6.14 4.94
CA THR A 245 -16.39 -6.92 4.82
C THR A 245 -15.66 -7.02 6.15
N ALA A 246 -15.79 -6.04 7.04
CA ALA A 246 -15.27 -6.13 8.42
C ALA A 246 -15.97 -7.23 9.21
N GLN A 247 -17.31 -7.28 9.15
CA GLN A 247 -18.08 -8.36 9.76
C GLN A 247 -17.70 -9.71 9.15
N MET A 248 -17.64 -9.81 7.84
CA MET A 248 -17.24 -11.03 7.12
C MET A 248 -15.86 -11.53 7.58
N ALA A 249 -14.87 -10.64 7.73
CA ALA A 249 -13.54 -11.04 8.20
C ALA A 249 -13.60 -11.62 9.63
N VAL A 250 -14.41 -11.04 10.51
CA VAL A 250 -14.63 -11.58 11.86
C VAL A 250 -15.37 -12.92 11.83
N ASP A 251 -16.36 -13.07 10.96
CA ASP A 251 -17.13 -14.34 10.86
C ASP A 251 -16.28 -15.48 10.31
N ILE A 252 -15.39 -15.19 9.34
CA ILE A 252 -14.44 -16.17 8.78
C ILE A 252 -13.39 -16.60 9.81
N ALA A 253 -12.98 -15.72 10.72
CA ALA A 253 -12.01 -16.07 11.75
C ALA A 253 -12.58 -17.16 12.67
N ARG A 254 -11.76 -18.19 12.98
CA ARG A 254 -12.14 -19.22 13.95
C ARG A 254 -12.33 -18.63 15.37
N ARG A 255 -12.84 -19.41 16.29
CA ARG A 255 -12.78 -19.07 17.72
C ARG A 255 -11.34 -18.90 18.14
N ASP A 256 -11.08 -17.93 19.02
CA ASP A 256 -9.73 -17.48 19.41
C ASP A 256 -8.86 -17.01 18.23
N GLY A 257 -9.47 -16.67 17.09
CA GLY A 257 -8.79 -16.14 15.91
C GLY A 257 -8.63 -14.62 15.94
N ILE A 258 -7.87 -14.10 14.96
CA ILE A 258 -7.57 -12.68 14.86
C ILE A 258 -8.09 -12.12 13.53
N ALA A 259 -8.85 -11.03 13.59
CA ALA A 259 -9.25 -10.25 12.42
C ALA A 259 -8.49 -8.92 12.38
N VAL A 260 -7.66 -8.71 11.36
CA VAL A 260 -6.87 -7.49 11.16
C VAL A 260 -7.57 -6.58 10.17
N MET A 261 -7.88 -5.35 10.61
CA MET A 261 -8.54 -4.32 9.81
C MET A 261 -7.47 -3.41 9.20
N ILE A 262 -7.38 -3.38 7.86
CA ILE A 262 -6.41 -2.59 7.08
C ILE A 262 -7.13 -1.59 6.19
N GLY A 263 -8.30 -1.95 5.68
CA GLY A 263 -9.11 -1.10 4.83
C GLY A 263 -9.43 0.25 5.47
N VAL A 264 -9.55 1.30 4.65
CA VAL A 264 -9.92 2.65 5.12
C VAL A 264 -11.43 2.79 5.01
N PHE A 265 -12.11 2.81 6.15
CA PHE A 265 -13.57 2.86 6.23
C PHE A 265 -14.10 4.27 6.01
N ASP A 266 -15.09 4.42 5.11
CA ASP A 266 -15.73 5.71 4.80
C ASP A 266 -16.96 5.97 5.66
N ARG A 267 -17.54 4.92 6.23
CA ARG A 267 -18.81 4.99 6.98
C ARG A 267 -18.81 4.03 8.16
N ALA A 268 -19.57 4.37 9.17
CA ALA A 268 -19.93 3.43 10.22
C ALA A 268 -20.97 2.43 9.70
N GLY A 269 -21.06 1.27 10.34
CA GLY A 269 -22.04 0.24 10.04
C GLY A 269 -22.36 -0.62 11.26
N PRO A 270 -23.41 -1.46 11.19
CA PRO A 270 -23.71 -2.43 12.24
C PRO A 270 -22.57 -3.44 12.40
N PHE A 271 -22.43 -3.96 13.63
CA PHE A 271 -21.42 -4.95 13.93
C PHE A 271 -21.95 -5.92 15.02
N HIS A 272 -21.75 -7.21 14.83
CA HIS A 272 -22.23 -8.25 15.76
C HIS A 272 -21.18 -8.57 16.79
N PHE A 273 -21.12 -7.79 17.87
CA PHE A 273 -20.14 -7.99 18.96
C PHE A 273 -20.26 -9.34 19.68
N ALA A 274 -21.43 -9.99 19.65
CA ALA A 274 -21.63 -11.31 20.25
C ALA A 274 -20.67 -12.36 19.67
N ASP A 275 -20.39 -12.30 18.36
CA ASP A 275 -19.45 -13.23 17.69
C ASP A 275 -18.01 -13.05 18.18
N VAL A 276 -17.65 -11.81 18.55
CA VAL A 276 -16.35 -11.52 19.15
C VAL A 276 -16.29 -12.08 20.58
N VAL A 277 -17.33 -11.80 21.39
CA VAL A 277 -17.37 -12.19 22.81
C VAL A 277 -17.42 -13.71 22.97
N PHE A 278 -18.38 -14.39 22.33
CA PHE A 278 -18.55 -15.85 22.47
C PHE A 278 -17.50 -16.66 21.70
N GLY A 279 -16.84 -16.05 20.74
CA GLY A 279 -15.72 -16.64 20.01
C GLY A 279 -14.36 -16.32 20.62
N GLU A 280 -14.26 -15.44 21.63
CA GLU A 280 -13.00 -14.90 22.16
C GLU A 280 -12.08 -14.36 21.04
N LYS A 281 -12.70 -13.81 19.97
CA LYS A 281 -11.97 -13.33 18.81
C LYS A 281 -11.32 -11.98 19.10
N ARG A 282 -10.18 -11.70 18.46
CA ARG A 282 -9.47 -10.43 18.57
C ARG A 282 -9.64 -9.62 17.29
N ILE A 283 -9.90 -8.31 17.43
CA ILE A 283 -9.95 -7.36 16.32
C ILE A 283 -8.78 -6.40 16.49
N VAL A 284 -7.93 -6.30 15.46
CA VAL A 284 -6.70 -5.50 15.50
C VAL A 284 -6.67 -4.54 14.31
N GLY A 285 -6.39 -3.25 14.57
CA GLY A 285 -6.14 -2.27 13.52
C GLY A 285 -4.70 -2.33 13.01
N SER A 286 -4.50 -2.18 11.70
CA SER A 286 -3.19 -2.03 11.09
C SER A 286 -3.17 -0.75 10.26
N SER A 287 -2.26 0.16 10.56
CA SER A 287 -2.12 1.45 9.87
C SER A 287 -0.74 1.58 9.27
N ILE A 288 -0.67 1.78 7.96
CA ILE A 288 0.58 2.01 7.22
C ILE A 288 1.63 0.91 7.56
N TYR A 289 2.82 1.30 7.99
CA TYR A 289 3.95 0.44 8.40
C TYR A 289 4.95 1.26 9.23
N VAL A 290 5.95 0.60 9.83
CA VAL A 290 7.01 1.28 10.63
C VAL A 290 8.40 0.97 10.10
N ARG A 291 8.80 -0.31 10.12
CA ARG A 291 10.14 -0.80 9.74
C ARG A 291 10.08 -1.92 8.71
N GLU A 292 8.99 -2.01 7.98
CA GLU A 292 8.73 -3.12 7.07
C GLU A 292 9.39 -2.92 5.70
N ALA A 293 9.80 -1.71 5.34
CA ALA A 293 10.42 -1.43 4.04
C ALA A 293 11.74 -2.20 3.83
N GLU A 294 12.64 -2.22 4.82
CA GLU A 294 13.92 -2.95 4.71
C GLU A 294 13.73 -4.47 4.54
N PRO A 295 12.92 -5.18 5.37
CA PRO A 295 12.61 -6.57 5.14
C PRO A 295 11.98 -6.85 3.77
N VAL A 296 11.08 -5.98 3.28
CA VAL A 296 10.48 -6.12 1.95
C VAL A 296 11.55 -6.00 0.86
N ILE A 297 12.45 -5.02 0.96
CA ILE A 297 13.58 -4.86 0.02
C ILE A 297 14.46 -6.11 0.02
N ALA A 298 14.75 -6.69 1.19
CA ALA A 298 15.53 -7.93 1.30
C ALA A 298 14.80 -9.11 0.64
N LEU A 299 13.50 -9.29 0.88
CA LEU A 299 12.69 -10.34 0.24
C LEU A 299 12.67 -10.21 -1.29
N LEU A 300 12.61 -8.98 -1.81
CA LEU A 300 12.70 -8.70 -3.25
C LEU A 300 14.11 -9.00 -3.80
N ALA A 301 15.16 -8.57 -3.10
CA ALA A 301 16.54 -8.77 -3.50
C ALA A 301 16.91 -10.26 -3.58
N ASP A 302 16.43 -11.05 -2.63
CA ASP A 302 16.63 -12.50 -2.52
C ASP A 302 15.65 -13.31 -3.39
N ARG A 303 14.75 -12.63 -4.12
CA ARG A 303 13.70 -13.25 -4.95
C ARG A 303 12.79 -14.22 -4.19
N ARG A 304 12.58 -13.97 -2.91
CA ARG A 304 11.67 -14.75 -2.07
C ARG A 304 10.20 -14.40 -2.29
N ILE A 305 9.93 -13.25 -2.89
CA ILE A 305 8.62 -12.79 -3.34
C ILE A 305 8.73 -12.24 -4.76
N ASP A 306 7.67 -12.42 -5.54
CA ASP A 306 7.53 -11.82 -6.88
C ASP A 306 6.23 -11.01 -6.94
N PRO A 307 6.29 -9.67 -6.86
CA PRO A 307 5.12 -8.82 -6.97
C PRO A 307 4.76 -8.44 -8.42
N GLY A 308 5.42 -9.03 -9.43
CA GLY A 308 5.27 -8.63 -10.83
C GLY A 308 3.83 -8.69 -11.34
N LEU A 309 3.03 -9.64 -10.86
CA LEU A 309 1.60 -9.77 -11.20
C LEU A 309 0.72 -8.64 -10.65
N LEU A 310 1.19 -7.87 -9.67
CA LEU A 310 0.48 -6.66 -9.21
C LEU A 310 0.51 -5.56 -10.27
N ILE A 311 1.60 -5.45 -11.06
CA ILE A 311 1.79 -4.37 -12.03
C ILE A 311 0.99 -4.70 -13.29
N THR A 312 -0.18 -4.12 -13.43
CA THR A 312 -1.05 -4.36 -14.58
C THR A 312 -0.84 -3.37 -15.72
N SER A 313 -0.30 -2.20 -15.45
CA SER A 313 -0.02 -1.19 -16.47
C SER A 313 1.18 -0.31 -16.10
N ARG A 314 1.86 0.17 -17.15
CA ARG A 314 2.92 1.18 -17.07
C ARG A 314 2.54 2.32 -17.99
N VAL A 315 2.39 3.51 -17.45
CA VAL A 315 1.80 4.66 -18.14
C VAL A 315 2.77 5.84 -18.03
N PRO A 316 3.02 6.61 -19.09
CA PRO A 316 3.76 7.85 -18.98
C PRO A 316 3.06 8.84 -18.04
N LEU A 317 3.82 9.65 -17.28
CA LEU A 317 3.27 10.59 -16.30
C LEU A 317 2.24 11.55 -16.92
N GLN A 318 2.45 12.01 -18.16
CA GLN A 318 1.54 12.90 -18.87
C GLN A 318 0.15 12.29 -19.17
N GLU A 319 0.07 10.94 -19.25
CA GLU A 319 -1.16 10.20 -19.54
C GLU A 319 -1.81 9.62 -18.27
N ALA A 320 -1.29 9.97 -17.09
CA ALA A 320 -1.68 9.38 -15.81
C ALA A 320 -3.17 9.51 -15.52
N VAL A 321 -3.80 10.63 -15.86
CA VAL A 321 -5.23 10.86 -15.57
C VAL A 321 -6.07 9.90 -16.37
N GLU A 322 -5.90 9.84 -17.67
CA GLU A 322 -6.72 9.04 -18.57
C GLU A 322 -6.41 7.54 -18.45
N LEU A 323 -5.14 7.15 -18.61
CA LEU A 323 -4.71 5.75 -18.66
C LEU A 323 -4.37 5.17 -17.28
N GLY A 324 -4.27 6.01 -16.25
CA GLY A 324 -4.03 5.60 -14.87
C GLY A 324 -5.30 5.72 -14.01
N PHE A 325 -5.64 6.93 -13.58
CA PHE A 325 -6.73 7.18 -12.62
C PHE A 325 -8.10 6.72 -13.15
N GLU A 326 -8.49 7.18 -14.34
CA GLU A 326 -9.80 6.81 -14.92
C GLU A 326 -9.90 5.31 -15.21
N LYS A 327 -8.83 4.71 -15.69
CA LYS A 327 -8.78 3.27 -15.97
C LYS A 327 -8.94 2.43 -14.70
N LEU A 328 -8.23 2.79 -13.62
CA LEU A 328 -8.35 2.12 -12.31
C LEU A 328 -9.75 2.26 -11.70
N LEU A 329 -10.45 3.36 -11.97
CA LEU A 329 -11.82 3.57 -11.50
C LEU A 329 -12.86 2.79 -12.30
N LYS A 330 -12.70 2.73 -13.65
CA LYS A 330 -13.69 2.16 -14.57
C LYS A 330 -13.54 0.67 -14.82
N ASP A 331 -12.30 0.16 -14.81
CA ASP A 331 -11.97 -1.23 -15.13
C ASP A 331 -11.16 -1.87 -13.99
N LYS A 332 -11.85 -2.03 -12.84
CA LYS A 332 -11.24 -2.62 -11.64
C LYS A 332 -10.88 -4.09 -11.81
N GLU A 333 -11.54 -4.81 -12.70
CA GLU A 333 -11.31 -6.23 -12.93
C GLU A 333 -9.91 -6.49 -13.49
N ASN A 334 -9.48 -5.68 -14.47
CA ASN A 334 -8.24 -5.88 -15.20
C ASN A 334 -7.09 -5.01 -14.68
N ASN A 335 -7.35 -4.11 -13.75
CA ASN A 335 -6.33 -3.18 -13.27
C ASN A 335 -6.19 -3.26 -11.75
N LEU A 336 -4.95 -3.47 -11.30
CA LEU A 336 -4.54 -3.53 -9.88
C LEU A 336 -3.62 -2.35 -9.54
N LYS A 337 -2.39 -2.42 -10.03
CA LYS A 337 -1.38 -1.38 -9.82
C LYS A 337 -0.96 -0.80 -11.17
N VAL A 338 -1.13 0.50 -11.31
CA VAL A 338 -0.58 1.28 -12.42
C VAL A 338 0.67 1.99 -11.93
N LEU A 339 1.77 1.76 -12.61
CA LEU A 339 3.01 2.51 -12.41
C LEU A 339 3.11 3.64 -13.42
N LEU A 340 3.39 4.83 -12.94
CA LEU A 340 3.69 6.00 -13.74
C LEU A 340 5.19 6.04 -14.03
N LYS A 341 5.56 5.98 -15.30
CA LYS A 341 6.94 6.18 -15.74
C LYS A 341 7.22 7.68 -15.84
N ILE A 342 8.20 8.13 -15.09
CA ILE A 342 8.55 9.55 -15.06
C ILE A 342 9.47 9.87 -16.24
N PRO A 343 9.21 10.96 -17.02
CA PRO A 343 10.03 11.32 -18.17
C PRO A 343 11.46 11.67 -17.76
N LYS A 344 12.42 11.32 -18.62
CA LYS A 344 13.80 11.81 -18.49
C LYS A 344 13.97 13.10 -19.28
N LYS A 345 14.80 14.00 -18.80
CA LYS A 345 15.11 15.26 -19.52
C LYS A 345 15.66 15.04 -20.94
N GLU A 346 16.13 13.83 -21.25
CA GLU A 346 16.63 13.45 -22.58
C GLU A 346 15.51 12.94 -23.51
N ASP A 347 14.30 12.71 -22.98
CA ASP A 347 13.14 12.21 -23.73
C ASP A 347 12.16 13.35 -24.14
N CYS A 348 12.55 14.65 -23.93
CA CYS A 348 11.74 15.85 -24.25
C CYS A 348 12.29 16.62 -25.45
#